data_6efb57d24211724e2cf0a277af90aff5
#
_entry.id   6efb57d24211724e2cf0a277af90aff5
#
_cell.length_a   1.000
_cell.length_b   1.000
_cell.length_c   1.000
_cell.angle_alpha   90.00
_cell.angle_beta   90.00
_cell.angle_gamma   90.00
#
_symmetry.space_group_name_H-M   'P 1'
#
loop_
_entity.id
_entity.type
_entity.pdbx_description
1 polymer ?
#
loop_
_entity_poly.entity_id
_entity_poly.type
_entity_poly.pdbx_seq_one_letter_code
_entity_poly.pdbx_strand_id
1 'polypeptide(L)'
;MIYIDREKCVACGACVRDCIVHVLTVGADGMPTVKAQDERFCINCQHCLAVCARGAVTCNGVGFADTLEVEPVPDGAAEAALVRQRRSVRHWGKGQISEVVWKRLVDTLAWMPTGCNDHQLHFTLVRDVERMEWFRRETAKKLRRLVRMGVLQMLYPVFRRYVDDILRGDDIVFRDAPCMIVASTPRKAPCKEADPWIALSYFDLLAQANGLGTCWGGFAVHVFKLSRGFRRALKIPKGHSVGAVLLFGPPAFQYPRVTRPRPMPVDIL
;
A
#
# COMPACT_ATOMS: atom_id res chain seq x y z
N MET A 1 2.72 25.29 7.73
CA MET A 1 2.56 26.24 8.86
C MET A 1 1.47 25.74 9.80
N ILE A 2 1.74 25.67 11.10
CA ILE A 2 0.75 25.29 12.13
C ILE A 2 0.21 26.57 12.75
N TYR A 3 -1.11 26.67 12.83
CA TYR A 3 -1.81 27.79 13.48
C TYR A 3 -2.66 27.26 14.65
N ILE A 4 -2.72 28.03 15.74
CA ILE A 4 -3.52 27.70 16.92
C ILE A 4 -4.49 28.86 17.18
N ASP A 5 -5.76 28.59 17.08
CA ASP A 5 -6.87 29.48 17.41
C ASP A 5 -6.94 29.66 18.92
N ARG A 6 -6.58 30.84 19.42
CA ARG A 6 -6.48 31.14 20.86
C ARG A 6 -7.85 31.24 21.54
N GLU A 7 -8.90 31.53 20.78
CA GLU A 7 -10.26 31.61 21.33
C GLU A 7 -10.84 30.21 21.59
N LYS A 8 -10.47 29.24 20.74
CA LYS A 8 -10.91 27.83 20.90
C LYS A 8 -10.01 27.02 21.81
N CYS A 9 -8.73 27.42 21.94
CA CYS A 9 -7.73 26.65 22.67
C CYS A 9 -7.94 26.75 24.19
N VAL A 10 -7.99 25.61 24.86
CA VAL A 10 -8.12 25.50 26.33
C VAL A 10 -6.82 25.13 27.01
N ALA A 11 -5.69 25.30 26.36
CA ALA A 11 -4.33 25.05 26.89
C ALA A 11 -4.11 23.63 27.48
N CYS A 12 -4.82 22.61 26.99
CA CYS A 12 -4.69 21.24 27.51
C CYS A 12 -3.34 20.57 27.19
N GLY A 13 -2.56 21.13 26.27
CA GLY A 13 -1.24 20.64 25.88
C GLY A 13 -1.21 19.31 25.09
N ALA A 14 -2.36 18.75 24.70
CA ALA A 14 -2.42 17.48 23.97
C ALA A 14 -1.60 17.51 22.67
N CYS A 15 -1.76 18.57 21.86
CA CYS A 15 -1.02 18.75 20.61
C CYS A 15 0.51 18.88 20.80
N VAL A 16 0.94 19.44 21.93
CA VAL A 16 2.37 19.53 22.28
C VAL A 16 2.93 18.15 22.63
N ARG A 17 2.21 17.39 23.45
CA ARG A 17 2.64 16.03 23.86
C ARG A 17 2.67 15.05 22.70
N ASP A 18 1.76 15.18 21.74
CA ASP A 18 1.63 14.26 20.61
C ASP A 18 2.56 14.60 19.43
N CYS A 19 3.23 15.76 19.48
CA CYS A 19 4.14 16.19 18.41
C CYS A 19 5.49 15.48 18.50
N ILE A 20 5.67 14.40 17.76
CA ILE A 20 6.91 13.57 17.79
C ILE A 20 8.16 14.31 17.33
N VAL A 21 8.02 15.34 16.50
CA VAL A 21 9.14 16.19 16.03
C VAL A 21 9.33 17.45 16.87
N HIS A 22 8.55 17.62 17.95
CA HIS A 22 8.65 18.67 18.95
C HIS A 22 8.65 20.11 18.41
N VAL A 23 7.99 20.35 17.28
CA VAL A 23 7.82 21.72 16.73
C VAL A 23 6.83 22.57 17.53
N LEU A 24 5.98 21.91 18.34
CA LEU A 24 5.07 22.56 19.28
C LEU A 24 5.68 22.58 20.69
N THR A 25 5.45 23.66 21.42
CA THR A 25 5.87 23.84 22.82
C THR A 25 4.81 24.63 23.59
N VAL A 26 4.92 24.71 24.89
CA VAL A 26 4.10 25.59 25.73
C VAL A 26 4.77 26.95 25.80
N GLY A 27 4.05 28.01 25.42
CA GLY A 27 4.54 29.40 25.52
C GLY A 27 4.54 29.92 26.95
N ALA A 28 5.08 31.12 27.16
CA ALA A 28 5.15 31.77 28.46
C ALA A 28 3.75 32.08 29.06
N ASP A 29 2.74 32.17 28.19
CA ASP A 29 1.33 32.37 28.54
C ASP A 29 0.59 31.05 28.85
N GLY A 30 1.29 29.89 28.87
CA GLY A 30 0.72 28.57 29.09
C GLY A 30 0.03 27.97 27.85
N MET A 31 -0.03 28.69 26.75
CA MET A 31 -0.69 28.24 25.52
C MET A 31 0.29 27.47 24.62
N PRO A 32 -0.20 26.47 23.84
CA PRO A 32 0.62 25.86 22.81
C PRO A 32 1.10 26.91 21.80
N THR A 33 2.35 26.82 21.41
CA THR A 33 2.95 27.69 20.41
C THR A 33 3.91 26.93 19.51
N VAL A 34 4.17 27.45 18.31
CA VAL A 34 5.12 26.89 17.35
C VAL A 34 6.50 27.53 17.56
N LYS A 35 7.53 26.73 17.68
CA LYS A 35 8.90 27.20 17.64
C LYS A 35 9.25 27.58 16.21
N ALA A 36 9.36 28.86 15.90
CA ALA A 36 9.54 29.35 14.53
C ALA A 36 10.75 28.73 13.81
N GLN A 37 11.89 28.56 14.53
CA GLN A 37 13.08 27.91 13.98
C GLN A 37 12.91 26.43 13.67
N ASP A 38 11.97 25.76 14.32
CA ASP A 38 11.74 24.31 14.21
C ASP A 38 10.58 23.95 13.27
N GLU A 39 9.79 24.93 12.82
CA GLU A 39 8.61 24.70 11.97
C GLU A 39 8.94 23.91 10.69
N ARG A 40 10.14 24.11 10.14
CA ARG A 40 10.65 23.37 8.96
C ARG A 40 10.77 21.87 9.15
N PHE A 41 10.80 21.40 10.40
CA PHE A 41 10.88 19.98 10.75
C PHE A 41 9.50 19.31 10.85
N CYS A 42 8.43 20.07 10.69
CA CYS A 42 7.07 19.53 10.68
C CYS A 42 6.90 18.55 9.52
N ILE A 43 6.59 17.28 9.85
CA ILE A 43 6.36 16.21 8.88
C ILE A 43 4.91 16.16 8.39
N ASN A 44 4.11 17.18 8.67
CA ASN A 44 2.71 17.29 8.25
C ASN A 44 1.82 16.07 8.60
N CYS A 45 2.10 15.41 9.72
CA CYS A 45 1.35 14.20 10.14
C CYS A 45 -0.06 14.51 10.66
N GLN A 46 -0.40 15.78 10.89
CA GLN A 46 -1.71 16.26 11.38
C GLN A 46 -2.15 15.70 12.75
N HIS A 47 -1.29 15.04 13.51
CA HIS A 47 -1.60 14.52 14.84
C HIS A 47 -2.07 15.62 15.79
N CYS A 48 -1.41 16.78 15.75
CA CYS A 48 -1.81 17.94 16.57
C CYS A 48 -3.23 18.43 16.25
N LEU A 49 -3.65 18.32 14.99
CA LEU A 49 -5.02 18.61 14.55
C LEU A 49 -5.98 17.52 15.03
N ALA A 50 -5.66 16.25 14.79
CA ALA A 50 -6.51 15.11 15.11
C ALA A 50 -6.78 14.96 16.62
N VAL A 51 -5.78 15.26 17.46
CA VAL A 51 -5.91 15.15 18.94
C VAL A 51 -6.66 16.32 19.56
N CYS A 52 -6.91 17.41 18.81
CA CYS A 52 -7.50 18.62 19.34
C CYS A 52 -9.03 18.54 19.42
N ALA A 53 -9.56 18.12 20.57
CA ALA A 53 -11.01 18.03 20.80
C ALA A 53 -11.78 19.37 20.64
N ARG A 54 -11.07 20.51 20.67
CA ARG A 54 -11.67 21.85 20.51
C ARG A 54 -11.59 22.38 19.07
N GLY A 55 -10.93 21.63 18.15
CA GLY A 55 -10.73 22.08 16.77
C GLY A 55 -9.93 23.38 16.66
N ALA A 56 -9.02 23.64 17.63
CA ALA A 56 -8.25 24.88 17.69
C ALA A 56 -6.98 24.87 16.82
N VAL A 57 -6.61 23.73 16.24
CA VAL A 57 -5.37 23.59 15.46
C VAL A 57 -5.68 23.54 13.97
N THR A 58 -4.91 24.30 13.19
CA THR A 58 -4.83 24.16 11.73
C THR A 58 -3.41 23.76 11.37
N CYS A 59 -3.23 22.75 10.52
CA CYS A 59 -1.93 22.24 10.11
C CYS A 59 -1.79 22.31 8.58
N ASN A 60 -0.89 23.16 8.09
CA ASN A 60 -0.65 23.36 6.65
C ASN A 60 -1.93 23.61 5.82
N GLY A 61 -2.79 24.47 6.35
CA GLY A 61 -4.04 24.85 5.69
C GLY A 61 -5.21 23.87 5.91
N VAL A 62 -4.97 22.73 6.57
CA VAL A 62 -6.03 21.77 6.93
C VAL A 62 -6.52 22.11 8.33
N GLY A 63 -7.80 22.42 8.48
CA GLY A 63 -8.47 22.71 9.75
C GLY A 63 -9.43 21.58 10.18
N PHE A 64 -10.08 21.78 11.32
CA PHE A 64 -11.00 20.78 11.88
C PHE A 64 -12.16 20.44 10.93
N ALA A 65 -12.69 21.43 10.21
CA ALA A 65 -13.77 21.22 9.25
C ALA A 65 -13.39 20.38 8.02
N ASP A 66 -12.09 20.26 7.75
CA ASP A 66 -11.57 19.47 6.62
C ASP A 66 -11.28 18.02 7.01
N THR A 67 -11.44 17.68 8.30
CA THR A 67 -11.21 16.32 8.81
C THR A 67 -12.50 15.50 8.81
N LEU A 68 -12.35 14.18 8.84
CA LEU A 68 -13.47 13.26 8.97
C LEU A 68 -13.74 12.95 10.46
N GLU A 69 -14.99 12.74 10.80
CA GLU A 69 -15.37 12.18 12.09
C GLU A 69 -14.86 10.72 12.20
N VAL A 70 -14.58 10.32 13.44
CA VAL A 70 -14.17 8.94 13.71
C VAL A 70 -15.39 8.02 13.54
N GLU A 71 -15.27 7.07 12.62
CA GLU A 71 -16.29 6.04 12.40
C GLU A 71 -16.06 4.84 13.33
N PRO A 72 -17.10 4.05 13.66
CA PRO A 72 -16.95 2.80 14.37
C PRO A 72 -16.05 1.83 13.58
N VAL A 73 -15.03 1.29 14.25
CA VAL A 73 -14.15 0.29 13.65
C VAL A 73 -14.76 -1.12 13.80
N PRO A 74 -14.39 -2.06 12.91
CA PRO A 74 -14.80 -3.46 13.05
C PRO A 74 -14.40 -4.05 14.40
N ASP A 75 -15.21 -4.97 14.90
CA ASP A 75 -14.84 -5.78 16.06
C ASP A 75 -13.54 -6.56 15.79
N GLY A 76 -12.64 -6.61 16.78
CA GLY A 76 -11.35 -7.27 16.65
C GLY A 76 -11.45 -8.76 16.31
N ALA A 77 -12.53 -9.45 16.67
CA ALA A 77 -12.78 -10.83 16.28
C ALA A 77 -13.06 -10.96 14.78
N ALA A 78 -13.79 -10.00 14.19
CA ALA A 78 -14.07 -9.93 12.76
C ALA A 78 -12.80 -9.64 11.98
N GLU A 79 -11.97 -8.70 12.43
CA GLU A 79 -10.68 -8.39 11.82
C GLU A 79 -9.73 -9.59 11.85
N ALA A 80 -9.60 -10.26 13.01
CA ALA A 80 -8.83 -11.48 13.16
C ALA A 80 -9.35 -12.62 12.27
N ALA A 81 -10.66 -12.71 12.06
CA ALA A 81 -11.24 -13.68 11.12
C ALA A 81 -10.83 -13.37 9.68
N LEU A 82 -10.85 -12.11 9.27
CA LEU A 82 -10.38 -11.68 7.94
C LEU A 82 -8.92 -12.09 7.71
N VAL A 83 -8.03 -11.80 8.68
CA VAL A 83 -6.61 -12.20 8.62
C VAL A 83 -6.45 -13.72 8.47
N ARG A 84 -7.20 -14.51 9.27
CA ARG A 84 -7.15 -15.99 9.22
C ARG A 84 -7.67 -16.56 7.90
N GLN A 85 -8.69 -15.93 7.33
CA GLN A 85 -9.33 -16.38 6.09
C GLN A 85 -8.59 -15.94 4.83
N ARG A 86 -7.72 -14.92 4.93
CA ARG A 86 -6.93 -14.41 3.82
C ARG A 86 -6.14 -15.52 3.12
N ARG A 87 -6.26 -15.58 1.79
CA ARG A 87 -5.60 -16.59 0.94
C ARG A 87 -4.97 -15.96 -0.30
N SER A 88 -3.88 -16.56 -0.75
CA SER A 88 -3.35 -16.26 -2.08
C SER A 88 -4.22 -16.92 -3.15
N VAL A 89 -5.13 -16.15 -3.73
CA VAL A 89 -6.00 -16.59 -4.82
C VAL A 89 -5.22 -16.63 -6.13
N ARG A 90 -5.35 -17.72 -6.87
CA ARG A 90 -4.63 -17.96 -8.15
C ARG A 90 -5.54 -18.41 -9.28
N HIS A 91 -6.84 -18.48 -9.01
CA HIS A 91 -7.88 -18.80 -9.98
C HIS A 91 -8.97 -17.74 -9.89
N TRP A 92 -9.26 -17.11 -11.01
CA TRP A 92 -10.07 -15.90 -11.07
C TRP A 92 -11.42 -16.17 -11.75
N GLY A 93 -12.44 -15.56 -11.21
CA GLY A 93 -13.79 -15.57 -11.76
C GLY A 93 -13.97 -14.52 -12.86
N LYS A 94 -15.05 -14.66 -13.62
CA LYS A 94 -15.41 -13.72 -14.70
C LYS A 94 -16.19 -12.48 -14.21
N GLY A 95 -16.43 -12.33 -12.91
CA GLY A 95 -17.15 -11.20 -12.34
C GLY A 95 -16.42 -9.86 -12.55
N GLN A 96 -17.18 -8.78 -12.54
CA GLN A 96 -16.62 -7.43 -12.56
C GLN A 96 -16.58 -6.86 -11.15
N ILE A 97 -15.58 -6.04 -10.88
CA ILE A 97 -15.48 -5.27 -9.64
C ILE A 97 -16.38 -4.04 -9.80
N SER A 98 -17.34 -3.83 -8.90
CA SER A 98 -18.25 -2.69 -8.96
C SER A 98 -17.49 -1.36 -8.77
N GLU A 99 -18.00 -0.27 -9.35
CA GLU A 99 -17.40 1.05 -9.20
C GLU A 99 -17.37 1.51 -7.74
N VAL A 100 -18.34 1.09 -6.92
CA VAL A 100 -18.34 1.38 -5.48
C VAL A 100 -17.14 0.74 -4.79
N VAL A 101 -16.83 -0.51 -5.10
CA VAL A 101 -15.65 -1.19 -4.56
C VAL A 101 -14.37 -0.57 -5.10
N TRP A 102 -14.31 -0.25 -6.40
CA TRP A 102 -13.17 0.47 -6.98
C TRP A 102 -12.90 1.79 -6.27
N LYS A 103 -13.94 2.60 -6.09
CA LYS A 103 -13.82 3.89 -5.39
C LYS A 103 -13.29 3.69 -3.98
N ARG A 104 -13.85 2.75 -3.21
CA ARG A 104 -13.40 2.46 -1.84
C ARG A 104 -11.92 2.05 -1.80
N LEU A 105 -11.49 1.16 -2.71
CA LEU A 105 -10.10 0.73 -2.78
C LEU A 105 -9.15 1.88 -3.11
N VAL A 106 -9.53 2.75 -4.04
CA VAL A 106 -8.70 3.90 -4.47
C VAL A 106 -8.65 4.98 -3.39
N ASP A 107 -9.78 5.37 -2.84
CA ASP A 107 -9.86 6.43 -1.83
C ASP A 107 -9.03 6.07 -0.59
N THR A 108 -9.03 4.79 -0.19
CA THR A 108 -8.28 4.34 0.99
C THR A 108 -6.77 4.40 0.80
N LEU A 109 -6.26 4.45 -0.44
CA LEU A 109 -4.81 4.57 -0.69
C LEU A 109 -4.19 5.84 -0.11
N ALA A 110 -4.98 6.91 0.05
CA ALA A 110 -4.52 8.16 0.66
C ALA A 110 -4.17 8.02 2.16
N TRP A 111 -4.70 6.99 2.83
CA TRP A 111 -4.53 6.74 4.26
C TRP A 111 -3.40 5.76 4.58
N MET A 112 -2.67 5.30 3.56
CA MET A 112 -1.58 4.34 3.77
C MET A 112 -0.42 5.00 4.50
N PRO A 113 0.03 4.43 5.64
CA PRO A 113 1.13 5.01 6.40
C PRO A 113 2.44 4.92 5.62
N THR A 114 3.28 5.93 5.79
CA THR A 114 4.64 5.97 5.23
C THR A 114 5.64 6.41 6.29
N GLY A 115 6.88 5.96 6.18
CA GLY A 115 7.95 6.41 7.07
C GLY A 115 8.12 7.92 7.02
N CYS A 116 8.26 8.55 8.19
CA CYS A 116 8.32 10.00 8.35
C CYS A 116 7.13 10.76 7.75
N ASN A 117 6.02 10.09 7.49
CA ASN A 117 4.83 10.66 6.86
C ASN A 117 5.14 11.34 5.51
N ASP A 118 6.08 10.78 4.73
CA ASP A 118 6.57 11.40 3.50
C ASP A 118 5.58 11.35 2.32
N HIS A 119 4.58 10.46 2.37
CA HIS A 119 3.52 10.29 1.37
C HIS A 119 4.00 10.25 -0.09
N GLN A 120 5.20 9.74 -0.34
CA GLN A 120 5.79 9.69 -1.67
C GLN A 120 5.50 8.38 -2.43
N LEU A 121 4.67 7.50 -1.89
CA LEU A 121 4.21 6.33 -2.63
C LEU A 121 3.43 6.74 -3.87
N HIS A 122 3.69 6.02 -4.96
CA HIS A 122 2.89 6.14 -6.18
C HIS A 122 2.28 4.77 -6.50
N PHE A 123 0.98 4.76 -6.67
CA PHE A 123 0.22 3.56 -7.00
C PHE A 123 -0.20 3.56 -8.47
N THR A 124 0.00 2.43 -9.13
CA THR A 124 -0.56 2.19 -10.47
C THR A 124 -1.53 1.02 -10.37
N LEU A 125 -2.81 1.28 -10.61
CA LEU A 125 -3.83 0.25 -10.73
C LEU A 125 -4.05 -0.07 -12.21
N VAL A 126 -3.98 -1.36 -12.54
CA VAL A 126 -4.35 -1.87 -13.85
C VAL A 126 -5.65 -2.66 -13.68
N ARG A 127 -6.76 -2.07 -14.16
CA ARG A 127 -8.12 -2.64 -14.08
C ARG A 127 -8.65 -3.12 -15.43
N ASP A 128 -7.97 -2.73 -16.49
CA ASP A 128 -8.33 -3.06 -17.85
C ASP A 128 -7.78 -4.43 -18.26
N VAL A 129 -8.69 -5.32 -18.71
CA VAL A 129 -8.35 -6.70 -19.06
C VAL A 129 -7.39 -6.76 -20.26
N GLU A 130 -7.58 -5.89 -21.27
CA GLU A 130 -6.71 -5.83 -22.44
C GLU A 130 -5.31 -5.37 -22.06
N ARG A 131 -5.24 -4.44 -21.09
CA ARG A 131 -3.98 -3.97 -20.54
C ARG A 131 -3.25 -5.05 -19.76
N MET A 132 -3.96 -5.83 -18.96
CA MET A 132 -3.40 -7.00 -18.27
C MET A 132 -2.90 -8.03 -19.28
N GLU A 133 -3.66 -8.30 -20.33
CA GLU A 133 -3.28 -9.22 -21.39
C GLU A 133 -2.03 -8.75 -22.14
N TRP A 134 -1.89 -7.45 -22.38
CA TRP A 134 -0.67 -6.88 -22.95
C TRP A 134 0.54 -7.16 -22.05
N PHE A 135 0.43 -6.96 -20.71
CA PHE A 135 1.52 -7.28 -19.77
C PHE A 135 1.89 -8.76 -19.79
N ARG A 136 0.91 -9.67 -19.85
CA ARG A 136 1.13 -11.11 -19.96
C ARG A 136 1.90 -11.47 -21.21
N ARG A 137 1.43 -11.04 -22.39
CA ARG A 137 2.07 -11.33 -23.68
C ARG A 137 3.50 -10.82 -23.74
N GLU A 138 3.72 -9.58 -23.35
CA GLU A 138 5.08 -9.00 -23.39
C GLU A 138 6.02 -9.66 -22.38
N THR A 139 5.52 -10.07 -21.22
CA THR A 139 6.30 -10.81 -20.24
C THR A 139 6.61 -12.21 -20.74
N ALA A 140 5.65 -12.94 -21.27
CA ALA A 140 5.83 -14.27 -21.84
C ALA A 140 6.90 -14.28 -22.96
N LYS A 141 6.84 -13.30 -23.88
CA LYS A 141 7.85 -13.14 -24.94
C LYS A 141 9.27 -13.02 -24.37
N LYS A 142 9.44 -12.16 -23.35
CA LYS A 142 10.75 -11.93 -22.71
C LYS A 142 11.23 -13.15 -21.95
N LEU A 143 10.36 -13.80 -21.17
CA LEU A 143 10.71 -14.98 -20.40
C LEU A 143 11.11 -16.14 -21.31
N ARG A 144 10.33 -16.43 -22.37
CA ARG A 144 10.67 -17.47 -23.35
C ARG A 144 12.04 -17.24 -23.98
N ARG A 145 12.36 -15.99 -24.34
CA ARG A 145 13.67 -15.64 -24.87
C ARG A 145 14.80 -15.94 -23.87
N LEU A 146 14.62 -15.50 -22.61
CA LEU A 146 15.62 -15.70 -21.55
C LEU A 146 15.79 -17.19 -21.20
N VAL A 147 14.70 -17.98 -21.21
CA VAL A 147 14.75 -19.43 -20.99
C VAL A 147 15.52 -20.12 -22.10
N ARG A 148 15.23 -19.81 -23.38
CA ARG A 148 15.94 -20.40 -24.53
C ARG A 148 17.43 -20.07 -24.56
N MET A 149 17.81 -18.93 -23.99
CA MET A 149 19.23 -18.52 -23.84
C MET A 149 19.90 -19.11 -22.59
N GLY A 150 19.18 -19.85 -21.75
CA GLY A 150 19.70 -20.40 -20.49
C GLY A 150 19.95 -19.35 -19.39
N VAL A 151 19.75 -18.07 -19.68
CA VAL A 151 20.09 -16.96 -18.77
C VAL A 151 19.20 -16.93 -17.54
N LEU A 152 17.89 -17.22 -17.71
CA LEU A 152 16.93 -17.13 -16.61
C LEU A 152 17.23 -18.19 -15.53
N GLN A 153 17.51 -19.42 -15.94
CA GLN A 153 17.82 -20.53 -15.04
C GLN A 153 19.17 -20.36 -14.33
N MET A 154 20.12 -19.69 -14.99
CA MET A 154 21.43 -19.39 -14.43
C MET A 154 21.33 -18.30 -13.35
N LEU A 155 20.64 -17.17 -13.62
CA LEU A 155 20.55 -16.05 -12.70
C LEU A 155 19.54 -16.28 -11.57
N TYR A 156 18.52 -17.08 -11.84
CA TYR A 156 17.41 -17.32 -10.91
C TYR A 156 17.05 -18.81 -10.86
N PRO A 157 17.73 -19.63 -10.07
CA PRO A 157 17.53 -21.09 -10.02
C PRO A 157 16.09 -21.53 -9.75
N VAL A 158 15.30 -20.71 -9.06
CA VAL A 158 13.88 -20.97 -8.79
C VAL A 158 13.06 -21.13 -10.08
N PHE A 159 13.47 -20.49 -11.18
CA PHE A 159 12.77 -20.59 -12.46
C PHE A 159 13.02 -21.91 -13.19
N ARG A 160 13.99 -22.74 -12.77
CA ARG A 160 14.23 -24.07 -13.37
C ARG A 160 12.97 -24.93 -13.35
N ARG A 161 12.18 -24.85 -12.29
CA ARG A 161 10.92 -25.60 -12.14
C ARG A 161 9.77 -25.08 -13.02
N TYR A 162 9.91 -23.90 -13.58
CA TYR A 162 8.89 -23.24 -14.41
C TYR A 162 9.29 -23.16 -15.88
N VAL A 163 10.38 -23.81 -16.30
CA VAL A 163 10.85 -23.74 -17.69
C VAL A 163 9.78 -24.26 -18.65
N ASP A 164 9.23 -25.43 -18.36
CA ASP A 164 8.22 -26.05 -19.22
C ASP A 164 6.93 -25.21 -19.27
N ASP A 165 6.51 -24.66 -18.13
CA ASP A 165 5.35 -23.77 -18.06
C ASP A 165 5.57 -22.52 -18.91
N ILE A 166 6.72 -21.88 -18.81
CA ILE A 166 7.10 -20.69 -19.61
C ILE A 166 7.11 -21.04 -21.11
N LEU A 167 7.65 -22.20 -21.49
CA LEU A 167 7.73 -22.61 -22.88
C LEU A 167 6.35 -22.95 -23.47
N ARG A 168 5.45 -23.55 -22.68
CA ARG A 168 4.04 -23.77 -23.05
C ARG A 168 3.29 -22.44 -23.17
N GLY A 169 3.68 -21.44 -22.40
CA GLY A 169 3.07 -20.13 -22.40
C GLY A 169 2.18 -19.85 -21.20
N ASP A 170 2.29 -20.66 -20.16
CA ASP A 170 1.54 -20.48 -18.92
C ASP A 170 1.96 -19.17 -18.24
N ASP A 171 1.00 -18.43 -17.70
CA ASP A 171 1.27 -17.16 -17.01
C ASP A 171 1.69 -17.40 -15.55
N ILE A 172 2.95 -17.66 -15.36
CA ILE A 172 3.53 -17.86 -14.02
C ILE A 172 3.73 -16.56 -13.23
N VAL A 173 3.67 -15.40 -13.90
CA VAL A 173 3.98 -14.09 -13.31
C VAL A 173 2.71 -13.42 -12.77
N PHE A 174 1.69 -13.29 -13.59
CA PHE A 174 0.43 -12.62 -13.24
C PHE A 174 -0.70 -13.60 -12.94
N ARG A 175 -0.50 -14.91 -13.23
CA ARG A 175 -1.45 -16.00 -12.92
C ARG A 175 -2.85 -15.72 -13.44
N ASP A 176 -2.95 -15.17 -14.64
CA ASP A 176 -4.18 -14.76 -15.30
C ASP A 176 -5.05 -13.79 -14.50
N ALA A 177 -4.47 -13.07 -13.55
CA ALA A 177 -5.19 -12.12 -12.72
C ALA A 177 -5.81 -10.99 -13.57
N PRO A 178 -7.09 -10.63 -13.34
CA PRO A 178 -7.77 -9.60 -14.12
C PRO A 178 -7.25 -8.19 -13.80
N CYS A 179 -6.73 -7.99 -12.60
CA CYS A 179 -6.25 -6.69 -12.13
C CYS A 179 -4.94 -6.80 -11.36
N MET A 180 -4.21 -5.70 -11.30
CA MET A 180 -3.05 -5.57 -10.41
C MET A 180 -2.93 -4.15 -9.87
N ILE A 181 -2.33 -4.04 -8.69
CA ILE A 181 -1.83 -2.78 -8.14
C ILE A 181 -0.32 -2.88 -7.97
N VAL A 182 0.37 -1.83 -8.37
CA VAL A 182 1.83 -1.69 -8.26
C VAL A 182 2.12 -0.50 -7.37
N ALA A 183 2.85 -0.71 -6.29
CA ALA A 183 3.36 0.36 -5.44
C ALA A 183 4.83 0.64 -5.79
N SER A 184 5.14 1.91 -6.01
CA SER A 184 6.50 2.39 -6.26
C SER A 184 6.82 3.59 -5.36
N THR A 185 8.10 3.78 -5.06
CA THR A 185 8.58 4.82 -4.16
C THR A 185 9.87 5.42 -4.68
N PRO A 186 10.18 6.70 -4.37
CA PRO A 186 11.49 7.27 -4.67
C PRO A 186 12.62 6.44 -4.06
N ARG A 187 13.72 6.31 -4.78
CA ARG A 187 14.90 5.57 -4.28
C ARG A 187 15.53 6.18 -3.03
N LYS A 188 15.21 7.44 -2.73
CA LYS A 188 15.72 8.19 -1.58
C LYS A 188 14.69 8.33 -0.45
N ALA A 189 13.49 7.76 -0.59
CA ALA A 189 12.47 7.80 0.47
C ALA A 189 13.00 7.11 1.76
N PRO A 190 12.66 7.63 2.94
CA PRO A 190 13.17 7.13 4.23
C PRO A 190 12.96 5.63 4.44
N CYS A 191 11.74 5.15 4.16
CA CYS A 191 11.34 3.75 4.35
C CYS A 191 10.96 3.06 3.04
N LYS A 192 11.70 3.35 1.96
CA LYS A 192 11.43 2.86 0.58
C LYS A 192 11.22 1.35 0.45
N GLU A 193 11.76 0.57 1.35
CA GLU A 193 11.67 -0.89 1.32
C GLU A 193 10.42 -1.39 2.04
N ALA A 194 10.01 -0.73 3.12
CA ALA A 194 8.87 -1.11 3.93
C ALA A 194 7.54 -0.53 3.42
N ASP A 195 7.50 0.76 3.09
CA ASP A 195 6.27 1.49 2.76
C ASP A 195 5.41 0.82 1.66
N PRO A 196 5.99 0.33 0.53
CA PRO A 196 5.19 -0.35 -0.50
C PRO A 196 4.53 -1.65 -0.01
N TRP A 197 5.21 -2.41 0.86
CA TRP A 197 4.67 -3.64 1.44
C TRP A 197 3.60 -3.37 2.48
N ILE A 198 3.83 -2.39 3.35
CA ILE A 198 2.84 -1.95 4.34
C ILE A 198 1.57 -1.51 3.62
N ALA A 199 1.68 -0.58 2.67
CA ALA A 199 0.52 -0.08 1.93
C ALA A 199 -0.25 -1.18 1.22
N LEU A 200 0.43 -2.10 0.51
CA LEU A 200 -0.26 -3.18 -0.17
C LEU A 200 -0.77 -4.27 0.77
N SER A 201 -0.28 -4.36 2.02
CA SER A 201 -0.86 -5.25 3.03
C SER A 201 -2.22 -4.75 3.51
N TYR A 202 -2.37 -3.43 3.72
CA TYR A 202 -3.69 -2.82 3.98
C TYR A 202 -4.63 -3.02 2.79
N PHE A 203 -4.14 -2.78 1.57
CA PHE A 203 -4.93 -3.00 0.36
C PHE A 203 -5.37 -4.48 0.22
N ASP A 204 -4.51 -5.43 0.54
CA ASP A 204 -4.80 -6.87 0.52
C ASP A 204 -5.99 -7.20 1.42
N LEU A 205 -5.96 -6.75 2.67
CA LEU A 205 -7.06 -6.97 3.62
C LEU A 205 -8.35 -6.29 3.18
N LEU A 206 -8.26 -5.03 2.73
CA LEU A 206 -9.41 -4.28 2.25
C LEU A 206 -10.05 -4.93 1.00
N ALA A 207 -9.24 -5.40 0.06
CA ALA A 207 -9.73 -6.10 -1.12
C ALA A 207 -10.50 -7.37 -0.72
N GLN A 208 -9.96 -8.15 0.20
CA GLN A 208 -10.61 -9.37 0.69
C GLN A 208 -11.87 -9.07 1.50
N ALA A 209 -11.89 -8.02 2.31
CA ALA A 209 -13.11 -7.55 3.00
C ALA A 209 -14.23 -7.17 2.02
N ASN A 210 -13.87 -6.79 0.79
CA ASN A 210 -14.80 -6.51 -0.30
C ASN A 210 -15.07 -7.73 -1.22
N GLY A 211 -14.74 -8.96 -0.78
CA GLY A 211 -15.00 -10.19 -1.51
C GLY A 211 -14.06 -10.46 -2.67
N LEU A 212 -12.97 -9.72 -2.80
CA LEU A 212 -11.96 -9.95 -3.84
C LEU A 212 -10.88 -10.91 -3.36
N GLY A 213 -10.38 -11.71 -4.29
CA GLY A 213 -9.17 -12.49 -4.07
C GLY A 213 -7.92 -11.68 -4.36
N THR A 214 -6.81 -12.01 -3.70
CA THR A 214 -5.52 -11.36 -3.89
C THR A 214 -4.39 -12.38 -3.99
N CYS A 215 -3.30 -11.99 -4.66
CA CYS A 215 -2.07 -12.79 -4.73
C CYS A 215 -0.85 -11.88 -4.87
N TRP A 216 0.13 -12.05 -4.02
CA TRP A 216 1.39 -11.31 -4.10
C TRP A 216 2.18 -11.64 -5.37
N GLY A 217 2.47 -10.62 -6.17
CA GLY A 217 3.13 -10.70 -7.46
C GLY A 217 4.66 -10.59 -7.36
N GLY A 218 5.32 -11.44 -6.57
CA GLY A 218 6.78 -11.37 -6.38
C GLY A 218 7.56 -11.42 -7.69
N PHE A 219 7.19 -12.28 -8.64
CA PHE A 219 7.83 -12.34 -9.95
C PHE A 219 7.58 -11.07 -10.78
N ALA A 220 6.39 -10.48 -10.67
CA ALA A 220 6.07 -9.22 -11.34
C ALA A 220 6.95 -8.07 -10.86
N VAL A 221 7.30 -8.00 -9.56
CA VAL A 221 8.24 -7.02 -9.02
C VAL A 221 9.59 -7.10 -9.74
N HIS A 222 10.15 -8.30 -9.90
CA HIS A 222 11.42 -8.49 -10.62
C HIS A 222 11.33 -8.08 -12.09
N VAL A 223 10.27 -8.50 -12.78
CA VAL A 223 10.01 -8.15 -14.19
C VAL A 223 9.94 -6.63 -14.37
N PHE A 224 9.24 -5.93 -13.48
CA PHE A 224 9.07 -4.48 -13.58
C PHE A 224 10.33 -3.71 -13.18
N LYS A 225 11.09 -4.19 -12.18
CA LYS A 225 12.40 -3.60 -11.83
C LYS A 225 13.38 -3.63 -13.00
N LEU A 226 13.42 -4.72 -13.75
CA LEU A 226 14.38 -4.91 -14.84
C LEU A 226 13.95 -4.24 -16.16
N SER A 227 12.65 -4.02 -16.40
CA SER A 227 12.15 -3.53 -17.69
C SER A 227 11.77 -2.04 -17.67
N ARG A 228 12.58 -1.21 -18.34
CA ARG A 228 12.24 0.22 -18.56
C ARG A 228 10.92 0.40 -19.32
N GLY A 229 10.63 -0.47 -20.30
CA GLY A 229 9.39 -0.43 -21.07
C GLY A 229 8.15 -0.65 -20.19
N PHE A 230 8.19 -1.63 -19.28
CA PHE A 230 7.09 -1.86 -18.34
C PHE A 230 6.94 -0.73 -17.34
N ARG A 231 8.04 -0.17 -16.79
CA ARG A 231 7.93 0.99 -15.91
C ARG A 231 7.28 2.19 -16.58
N ARG A 232 7.61 2.45 -17.86
CA ARG A 232 6.95 3.49 -18.66
C ARG A 232 5.47 3.18 -18.87
N ALA A 233 5.15 1.95 -19.22
CA ALA A 233 3.76 1.50 -19.44
C ALA A 233 2.90 1.59 -18.17
N LEU A 234 3.51 1.40 -17.00
CA LEU A 234 2.91 1.57 -15.67
C LEU A 234 2.91 3.02 -15.18
N LYS A 235 3.43 3.97 -15.97
CA LYS A 235 3.58 5.38 -15.59
C LYS A 235 4.36 5.56 -14.27
N ILE A 236 5.32 4.66 -13.98
CA ILE A 236 6.17 4.80 -12.79
C ILE A 236 6.98 6.08 -12.90
N PRO A 237 6.92 6.99 -11.90
CA PRO A 237 7.63 8.25 -11.93
C PRO A 237 9.16 8.07 -12.07
N LYS A 238 9.81 9.07 -12.71
CA LYS A 238 11.27 9.08 -12.81
C LYS A 238 11.88 9.12 -11.39
N GLY A 239 12.88 8.30 -11.15
CA GLY A 239 13.51 8.20 -9.83
C GLY A 239 12.86 7.20 -8.87
N HIS A 240 11.65 6.69 -9.19
CA HIS A 240 11.03 5.64 -8.41
C HIS A 240 11.57 4.24 -8.72
N SER A 241 11.45 3.37 -7.73
CA SER A 241 11.64 1.91 -7.84
C SER A 241 10.33 1.20 -7.52
N VAL A 242 10.02 0.15 -8.25
CA VAL A 242 8.90 -0.74 -7.91
C VAL A 242 9.24 -1.46 -6.60
N GLY A 243 8.39 -1.30 -5.59
CA GLY A 243 8.55 -1.93 -4.28
C GLY A 243 7.75 -3.22 -4.16
N ALA A 244 6.46 -3.18 -4.46
CA ALA A 244 5.55 -4.31 -4.32
C ALA A 244 4.50 -4.35 -5.44
N VAL A 245 3.99 -5.55 -5.71
CA VAL A 245 2.89 -5.81 -6.66
C VAL A 245 1.91 -6.76 -6.02
N LEU A 246 0.63 -6.43 -6.09
CA LEU A 246 -0.46 -7.31 -5.69
C LEU A 246 -1.40 -7.52 -6.87
N LEU A 247 -1.68 -8.78 -7.18
CA LEU A 247 -2.65 -9.22 -8.16
C LEU A 247 -4.00 -9.36 -7.45
N PHE A 248 -5.11 -8.99 -8.08
CA PHE A 248 -6.42 -9.08 -7.45
C PHE A 248 -7.57 -9.18 -8.45
N GLY A 249 -8.71 -9.63 -7.95
CA GLY A 249 -9.92 -9.76 -8.74
C GLY A 249 -10.96 -10.66 -8.08
N PRO A 250 -12.12 -10.88 -8.71
CA PRO A 250 -13.09 -11.84 -8.25
C PRO A 250 -12.49 -13.25 -8.19
N PRO A 251 -12.57 -13.98 -7.07
CA PRO A 251 -12.08 -15.35 -6.99
C PRO A 251 -13.01 -16.31 -7.77
N ALA A 252 -12.45 -17.34 -8.40
CA ALA A 252 -13.25 -18.35 -9.12
C ALA A 252 -14.09 -19.23 -8.19
N PHE A 253 -13.65 -19.38 -6.94
CA PHE A 253 -14.33 -20.15 -5.91
C PHE A 253 -13.96 -19.60 -4.53
N GLN A 254 -14.81 -19.91 -3.54
CA GLN A 254 -14.54 -19.60 -2.15
C GLN A 254 -13.86 -20.78 -1.46
N TYR A 255 -13.02 -20.49 -0.48
CA TYR A 255 -12.38 -21.51 0.35
C TYR A 255 -13.31 -21.87 1.54
N PRO A 256 -13.87 -23.09 1.61
CA PRO A 256 -14.82 -23.45 2.66
C PRO A 256 -14.15 -23.65 4.04
N ARG A 257 -12.82 -23.65 4.07
CA ARG A 257 -12.07 -23.87 5.32
C ARG A 257 -10.85 -22.97 5.42
N VAL A 258 -10.53 -22.58 6.64
CA VAL A 258 -9.26 -21.94 7.00
C VAL A 258 -8.19 -23.03 7.15
N THR A 259 -6.98 -22.78 6.68
CA THR A 259 -5.87 -23.73 6.88
C THR A 259 -5.38 -23.69 8.30
N ARG A 260 -4.86 -24.82 8.78
CA ARG A 260 -4.13 -24.90 10.05
C ARG A 260 -2.72 -24.30 9.86
N PRO A 261 -2.40 -23.17 10.51
CA PRO A 261 -1.05 -22.60 10.44
C PRO A 261 -0.07 -23.46 11.24
N ARG A 262 1.21 -23.35 10.89
CA ARG A 262 2.26 -23.79 11.80
C ARG A 262 2.46 -22.71 12.87
N PRO A 263 2.65 -23.08 14.14
CA PRO A 263 3.00 -22.11 15.18
C PRO A 263 4.25 -21.31 14.76
N MET A 264 4.22 -20.02 14.99
CA MET A 264 5.42 -19.18 14.91
C MET A 264 6.01 -19.00 16.30
N PRO A 265 7.34 -19.01 16.46
CA PRO A 265 7.97 -18.68 17.72
C PRO A 265 7.58 -17.26 18.14
N VAL A 266 7.18 -17.09 19.38
CA VAL A 266 6.87 -15.79 19.99
C VAL A 266 7.46 -15.79 21.38
N ASP A 267 8.36 -14.88 21.65
CA ASP A 267 8.90 -14.63 22.98
C ASP A 267 8.13 -13.47 23.62
N ILE A 268 7.65 -13.67 24.83
CA ILE A 268 7.00 -12.65 25.65
C ILE A 268 7.97 -12.35 26.80
N LEU A 269 8.55 -11.15 26.81
CA LEU A 269 9.54 -10.69 27.78
C LEU A 269 8.91 -9.85 28.89
#